data_d949e93186965c7b0cde02cc463c66c0
#
_entry.id   d949e93186965c7b0cde02cc463c66c0
#
_cell.length_a   1.000
_cell.length_b   1.000
_cell.length_c   1.000
_cell.angle_alpha   90.00
_cell.angle_beta   90.00
_cell.angle_gamma   90.00
#
_symmetry.space_group_name_H-M   'P 1'
#
loop_
_entity.id
_entity.type
_entity.pdbx_description
1 polymer ?
#
loop_
_entity_poly.entity_id
_entity_poly.type
_entity_poly.pdbx_seq_one_letter_code
_entity_poly.pdbx_strand_id
1 'polypeptide(L)'
;VVSSGWCFLAAMIVAYGFANLLQSVAAARTTVHHTFDPGLLLRLAGHRTYLVGLSCQVVGFVLAFLARRDLPLFLVQASVAAGLGVTAVLGVLVLKWRLPAAEVALLVLLFGGIIALVLAAEPAPSRQLGTAGLVGLAVALGVIAVLGFFAARLHGAPGSVALGSLAGMAFSAAAVAARPLASADSAEAFVRDPLLYLLIAHSVVGQLLLGLAMQRGSTTAAVAAMDAAGAVPAAIVGLLLLNDRIWPGREWLAGVGFLATLAAVVGLTRYAEPQHHHAVARNREPSMISAGSAVRARR
;
A
#
# COMPACT_ATOMS: atom_id res chain seq x y z
N VAL A 1 -21.89 -10.01 -18.49
CA VAL A 1 -20.59 -10.73 -18.48
C VAL A 1 -19.71 -10.02 -17.45
N VAL A 2 -19.34 -10.73 -16.38
CA VAL A 2 -18.39 -10.20 -15.39
C VAL A 2 -17.06 -10.05 -16.12
N SER A 3 -16.53 -8.82 -16.22
CA SER A 3 -15.22 -8.61 -16.84
C SER A 3 -14.13 -9.29 -16.01
N SER A 4 -13.08 -9.79 -16.65
CA SER A 4 -11.93 -10.41 -15.98
C SER A 4 -11.29 -9.52 -14.93
N GLY A 5 -11.40 -8.20 -15.09
CA GLY A 5 -10.91 -7.20 -14.16
C GLY A 5 -11.44 -7.36 -12.73
N TRP A 6 -12.69 -7.75 -12.54
CA TRP A 6 -13.25 -7.99 -11.22
C TRP A 6 -12.61 -9.18 -10.50
N CYS A 7 -12.33 -10.25 -11.25
CA CYS A 7 -11.62 -11.41 -10.71
C CYS A 7 -10.19 -11.04 -10.32
N PHE A 8 -9.50 -10.26 -11.15
CA PHE A 8 -8.16 -9.76 -10.85
C PHE A 8 -8.16 -8.84 -9.64
N LEU A 9 -9.16 -7.96 -9.49
CA LEU A 9 -9.30 -7.09 -8.33
C LEU A 9 -9.46 -7.90 -7.03
N ALA A 10 -10.36 -8.87 -7.01
CA ALA A 10 -10.57 -9.72 -5.84
C ALA A 10 -9.32 -10.52 -5.49
N ALA A 11 -8.67 -11.13 -6.48
CA ALA A 11 -7.44 -11.89 -6.31
C ALA A 11 -6.28 -10.99 -5.82
N MET A 12 -6.18 -9.75 -6.31
CA MET A 12 -5.22 -8.75 -5.85
C MET A 12 -5.38 -8.44 -4.35
N ILE A 13 -6.62 -8.19 -3.91
CA ILE A 13 -6.92 -7.88 -2.51
C ILE A 13 -6.47 -9.04 -1.60
N VAL A 14 -6.78 -10.27 -2.00
CA VAL A 14 -6.39 -11.48 -1.27
C VAL A 14 -4.87 -11.64 -1.26
N ALA A 15 -4.20 -11.47 -2.41
CA ALA A 15 -2.76 -11.58 -2.53
C ALA A 15 -2.02 -10.59 -1.64
N TYR A 16 -2.45 -9.32 -1.62
CA TYR A 16 -1.89 -8.31 -0.72
C TYR A 16 -2.17 -8.61 0.76
N GLY A 17 -3.35 -9.15 1.09
CA GLY A 17 -3.67 -9.58 2.44
C GLY A 17 -2.73 -10.68 2.95
N PHE A 18 -2.48 -11.70 2.15
CA PHE A 18 -1.50 -12.75 2.47
C PHE A 18 -0.08 -12.21 2.52
N ALA A 19 0.32 -11.35 1.58
CA ALA A 19 1.62 -10.72 1.57
C ALA A 19 1.90 -9.97 2.88
N ASN A 20 1.00 -9.10 3.28
CA ASN A 20 1.11 -8.31 4.51
C ASN A 20 1.15 -9.20 5.76
N LEU A 21 0.30 -10.25 5.84
CA LEU A 21 0.30 -11.18 6.97
C LEU A 21 1.63 -11.93 7.08
N LEU A 22 2.12 -12.51 5.97
CA LEU A 22 3.36 -13.28 5.98
C LEU A 22 4.58 -12.42 6.28
N GLN A 23 4.61 -11.19 5.77
CA GLN A 23 5.66 -10.23 6.06
C GLN A 23 5.62 -9.78 7.54
N SER A 24 4.44 -9.54 8.11
CA SER A 24 4.28 -9.18 9.53
C SER A 24 4.72 -10.32 10.45
N VAL A 25 4.38 -11.58 10.12
CA VAL A 25 4.82 -12.76 10.87
C VAL A 25 6.34 -12.95 10.78
N ALA A 26 6.92 -12.73 9.61
CA ALA A 26 8.37 -12.81 9.42
C ALA A 26 9.09 -11.69 10.19
N ALA A 27 8.59 -10.47 10.14
CA ALA A 27 9.14 -9.34 10.88
C ALA A 27 9.08 -9.55 12.40
N ALA A 28 7.99 -10.12 12.92
CA ALA A 28 7.84 -10.42 14.35
C ALA A 28 8.83 -11.48 14.87
N ARG A 29 9.39 -12.31 13.98
CA ARG A 29 10.39 -13.35 14.32
C ARG A 29 11.83 -12.85 14.24
N THR A 30 12.05 -11.69 13.62
CA THR A 30 13.39 -11.06 13.54
C THR A 30 13.59 -10.11 14.69
N THR A 31 14.68 -10.26 15.43
CA THR A 31 15.08 -9.32 16.49
C THR A 31 15.39 -7.95 15.88
N VAL A 32 14.62 -6.96 16.29
CA VAL A 32 14.77 -5.58 15.81
C VAL A 32 16.02 -5.00 16.45
N HIS A 33 17.09 -4.80 15.69
CA HIS A 33 18.15 -3.88 16.04
C HIS A 33 17.77 -2.48 15.55
N HIS A 34 17.85 -1.49 16.41
CA HIS A 34 17.44 -0.09 16.17
C HIS A 34 18.29 0.67 15.13
N THR A 35 19.18 0.00 14.41
CA THR A 35 20.03 0.57 13.35
C THR A 35 19.65 -0.05 12.02
N PHE A 36 19.50 0.81 11.01
CA PHE A 36 19.24 0.42 9.64
C PHE A 36 20.46 -0.37 9.13
N ASP A 37 20.33 -1.69 9.16
CA ASP A 37 21.35 -2.60 8.65
C ASP A 37 20.88 -3.11 7.27
N PRO A 38 21.58 -2.77 6.17
CA PRO A 38 21.30 -3.37 4.86
C PRO A 38 21.32 -4.91 4.88
N GLY A 39 22.06 -5.50 5.83
CA GLY A 39 22.07 -6.94 6.10
C GLY A 39 20.73 -7.47 6.66
N LEU A 40 19.84 -6.60 7.17
CA LEU A 40 18.49 -7.01 7.61
C LEU A 40 17.67 -7.54 6.44
N LEU A 41 17.70 -6.85 5.30
CA LEU A 41 17.00 -7.29 4.08
C LEU A 41 17.54 -8.65 3.59
N LEU A 42 18.85 -8.87 3.65
CA LEU A 42 19.46 -10.14 3.30
C LEU A 42 19.09 -11.26 4.29
N ARG A 43 18.99 -10.95 5.58
CA ARG A 43 18.52 -11.91 6.59
C ARG A 43 17.04 -12.22 6.47
N LEU A 44 16.20 -11.22 6.19
CA LEU A 44 14.78 -11.40 5.89
C LEU A 44 14.60 -12.22 4.60
N ALA A 45 15.40 -11.99 3.57
CA ALA A 45 15.44 -12.79 2.35
C ALA A 45 15.86 -14.26 2.59
N GLY A 46 16.54 -14.56 3.69
CA GLY A 46 16.83 -15.93 4.14
C GLY A 46 15.62 -16.65 4.75
N HIS A 47 14.55 -15.95 5.13
CA HIS A 47 13.36 -16.56 5.71
C HIS A 47 12.33 -16.91 4.63
N ARG A 48 12.03 -18.19 4.46
CA ARG A 48 11.03 -18.69 3.47
C ARG A 48 9.69 -17.98 3.59
N THR A 49 9.21 -17.70 4.81
CA THR A 49 7.95 -16.99 5.05
C THR A 49 7.98 -15.57 4.47
N TYR A 50 9.11 -14.86 4.56
CA TYR A 50 9.27 -13.53 3.97
C TYR A 50 9.27 -13.59 2.44
N LEU A 51 10.00 -14.55 1.87
CA LEU A 51 10.05 -14.74 0.40
C LEU A 51 8.68 -15.09 -0.17
N VAL A 52 7.89 -15.95 0.50
CA VAL A 52 6.51 -16.23 0.08
C VAL A 52 5.65 -14.98 0.18
N GLY A 53 5.77 -14.19 1.25
CA GLY A 53 5.07 -12.91 1.36
C GLY A 53 5.44 -11.93 0.25
N LEU A 54 6.73 -11.82 -0.09
CA LEU A 54 7.22 -11.00 -1.19
C LEU A 54 6.69 -11.49 -2.55
N SER A 55 6.66 -12.81 -2.77
CA SER A 55 6.07 -13.40 -3.99
C SER A 55 4.58 -13.08 -4.09
N CYS A 56 3.83 -13.18 -3.00
CA CYS A 56 2.43 -12.77 -2.96
C CYS A 56 2.25 -11.27 -3.28
N GLN A 57 3.17 -10.42 -2.82
CA GLN A 57 3.14 -8.98 -3.14
C GLN A 57 3.38 -8.72 -4.63
N VAL A 58 4.34 -9.42 -5.24
CA VAL A 58 4.60 -9.34 -6.69
C VAL A 58 3.37 -9.82 -7.47
N VAL A 59 2.77 -10.95 -7.07
CA VAL A 59 1.53 -11.44 -7.68
C VAL A 59 0.41 -10.40 -7.53
N GLY A 60 0.24 -9.80 -6.34
CA GLY A 60 -0.71 -8.73 -6.10
C GLY A 60 -0.50 -7.53 -7.03
N PHE A 61 0.75 -7.13 -7.25
CA PHE A 61 1.09 -6.05 -8.19
C PHE A 61 0.71 -6.40 -9.64
N VAL A 62 1.01 -7.61 -10.09
CA VAL A 62 0.63 -8.08 -11.44
C VAL A 62 -0.89 -8.13 -11.59
N LEU A 63 -1.60 -8.64 -10.58
CA LEU A 63 -3.06 -8.66 -10.59
C LEU A 63 -3.67 -7.25 -10.58
N ALA A 64 -3.08 -6.31 -9.83
CA ALA A 64 -3.45 -4.90 -9.85
C ALA A 64 -3.25 -4.29 -11.24
N PHE A 65 -2.14 -4.63 -11.90
CA PHE A 65 -1.86 -4.19 -13.27
C PHE A 65 -2.92 -4.72 -14.25
N LEU A 66 -3.26 -6.02 -14.17
CA LEU A 66 -4.29 -6.64 -15.02
C LEU A 66 -5.70 -6.08 -14.73
N ALA A 67 -6.03 -5.83 -13.45
CA ALA A 67 -7.31 -5.23 -13.09
C ALA A 67 -7.49 -3.83 -13.69
N ARG A 68 -6.41 -3.05 -13.79
CA ARG A 68 -6.41 -1.71 -14.39
C ARG A 68 -6.73 -1.71 -15.89
N ARG A 69 -6.70 -2.85 -16.56
CA ARG A 69 -7.12 -2.97 -17.96
C ARG A 69 -8.59 -2.61 -18.14
N ASP A 70 -9.44 -3.10 -17.24
CA ASP A 70 -10.88 -2.99 -17.37
C ASP A 70 -11.51 -2.03 -16.34
N LEU A 71 -10.90 -1.87 -15.17
CA LEU A 71 -11.46 -1.17 -14.04
C LEU A 71 -10.85 0.22 -13.83
N PRO A 72 -11.66 1.19 -13.37
CA PRO A 72 -11.20 2.55 -13.07
C PRO A 72 -10.04 2.57 -12.07
N LEU A 73 -9.11 3.50 -12.29
CA LEU A 73 -7.91 3.64 -11.47
C LEU A 73 -8.24 3.96 -10.00
N PHE A 74 -9.24 4.81 -9.77
CA PHE A 74 -9.67 5.17 -8.41
C PHE A 74 -10.14 3.96 -7.61
N LEU A 75 -10.84 3.00 -8.26
CA LEU A 75 -11.30 1.78 -7.62
C LEU A 75 -10.14 0.84 -7.29
N VAL A 76 -9.28 0.57 -8.28
CA VAL A 76 -8.13 -0.35 -8.09
C VAL A 76 -7.20 0.20 -7.01
N GLN A 77 -6.92 1.51 -7.04
CA GLN A 77 -6.03 2.15 -6.06
C GLN A 77 -6.63 2.14 -4.65
N ALA A 78 -7.91 2.44 -4.49
CA ALA A 78 -8.58 2.34 -3.20
C ALA A 78 -8.64 0.89 -2.68
N SER A 79 -8.81 -0.09 -3.59
CA SER A 79 -8.90 -1.51 -3.23
C SER A 79 -7.57 -2.12 -2.77
N VAL A 80 -6.41 -1.50 -3.07
CA VAL A 80 -5.12 -1.92 -2.49
C VAL A 80 -5.20 -1.91 -0.96
N ALA A 81 -5.85 -0.90 -0.39
CA ALA A 81 -6.06 -0.78 1.05
C ALA A 81 -6.92 -1.91 1.65
N ALA A 82 -7.77 -2.57 0.86
CA ALA A 82 -8.52 -3.75 1.32
C ALA A 82 -7.62 -4.91 1.74
N GLY A 83 -6.39 -4.97 1.22
CA GLY A 83 -5.38 -5.94 1.67
C GLY A 83 -5.11 -5.85 3.18
N LEU A 84 -5.15 -4.64 3.77
CA LEU A 84 -5.06 -4.45 5.22
C LEU A 84 -6.24 -5.11 5.93
N GLY A 85 -7.45 -4.95 5.39
CA GLY A 85 -8.65 -5.59 5.93
C GLY A 85 -8.56 -7.12 5.90
N VAL A 86 -8.12 -7.68 4.77
CA VAL A 86 -7.88 -9.13 4.65
C VAL A 86 -6.81 -9.59 5.63
N THR A 87 -5.73 -8.82 5.82
CA THR A 87 -4.68 -9.11 6.81
C THR A 87 -5.25 -9.18 8.22
N ALA A 88 -6.10 -8.22 8.60
CA ALA A 88 -6.74 -8.20 9.91
C ALA A 88 -7.67 -9.42 10.11
N VAL A 89 -8.50 -9.75 9.12
CA VAL A 89 -9.38 -10.93 9.15
C VAL A 89 -8.54 -12.22 9.28
N LEU A 90 -7.51 -12.38 8.48
CA LEU A 90 -6.60 -13.54 8.57
C LEU A 90 -5.87 -13.58 9.91
N GLY A 91 -5.47 -12.42 10.44
CA GLY A 91 -4.85 -12.30 11.77
C GLY A 91 -5.78 -12.80 12.88
N VAL A 92 -7.06 -12.47 12.82
CA VAL A 92 -8.06 -12.99 13.76
C VAL A 92 -8.26 -14.50 13.60
N LEU A 93 -8.43 -14.97 12.36
CA LEU A 93 -8.75 -16.39 12.08
C LEU A 93 -7.56 -17.32 12.34
N VAL A 94 -6.37 -16.93 11.90
CA VAL A 94 -5.17 -17.78 11.93
C VAL A 94 -4.33 -17.53 13.19
N LEU A 95 -4.10 -16.26 13.55
CA LEU A 95 -3.25 -15.88 14.67
C LEU A 95 -4.05 -15.58 15.96
N LYS A 96 -5.39 -15.68 15.88
CA LYS A 96 -6.31 -15.43 17.01
C LYS A 96 -6.14 -14.04 17.64
N TRP A 97 -5.84 -13.04 16.80
CA TRP A 97 -5.75 -11.66 17.26
C TRP A 97 -7.08 -11.21 17.83
N ARG A 98 -7.02 -10.38 18.88
CA ARG A 98 -8.19 -9.69 19.43
C ARG A 98 -8.16 -8.26 18.95
N LEU A 99 -9.08 -7.91 18.06
CA LEU A 99 -9.18 -6.55 17.54
C LEU A 99 -10.04 -5.70 18.49
N PRO A 100 -9.61 -4.47 18.84
CA PRO A 100 -10.45 -3.50 19.53
C PRO A 100 -11.70 -3.17 18.69
N ALA A 101 -12.81 -2.83 19.34
CA ALA A 101 -14.06 -2.50 18.65
C ALA A 101 -13.90 -1.35 17.64
N ALA A 102 -13.05 -0.38 17.93
CA ALA A 102 -12.75 0.72 17.03
C ALA A 102 -12.03 0.26 15.74
N GLU A 103 -11.13 -0.70 15.83
CA GLU A 103 -10.46 -1.29 14.65
C GLU A 103 -11.46 -2.06 13.79
N VAL A 104 -12.37 -2.83 14.42
CA VAL A 104 -13.47 -3.51 13.71
C VAL A 104 -14.37 -2.50 13.00
N ALA A 105 -14.74 -1.40 13.65
CA ALA A 105 -15.55 -0.35 13.03
C ALA A 105 -14.85 0.28 11.80
N LEU A 106 -13.55 0.51 11.88
CA LEU A 106 -12.74 1.01 10.75
C LEU A 106 -12.65 -0.02 9.61
N LEU A 107 -12.56 -1.31 9.91
CA LEU A 107 -12.59 -2.37 8.90
C LEU A 107 -13.96 -2.43 8.20
N VAL A 108 -15.05 -2.32 8.96
CA VAL A 108 -16.40 -2.23 8.38
C VAL A 108 -16.53 -1.00 7.47
N LEU A 109 -16.01 0.15 7.92
CA LEU A 109 -16.00 1.38 7.13
C LEU A 109 -15.17 1.21 5.84
N LEU A 110 -14.00 0.55 5.92
CA LEU A 110 -13.12 0.25 4.78
C LEU A 110 -13.86 -0.60 3.73
N PHE A 111 -14.40 -1.75 4.15
CA PHE A 111 -15.11 -2.63 3.23
C PHE A 111 -16.39 -2.00 2.69
N GLY A 112 -17.13 -1.27 3.52
CA GLY A 112 -18.30 -0.50 3.08
C GLY A 112 -17.95 0.56 2.04
N GLY A 113 -16.87 1.29 2.23
CA GLY A 113 -16.34 2.26 1.28
C GLY A 113 -15.95 1.61 -0.06
N ILE A 114 -15.25 0.47 -0.01
CA ILE A 114 -14.86 -0.25 -1.23
C ILE A 114 -16.08 -0.83 -1.96
N ILE A 115 -17.07 -1.38 -1.23
CA ILE A 115 -18.32 -1.83 -1.84
C ILE A 115 -19.04 -0.67 -2.55
N ALA A 116 -19.10 0.50 -1.92
CA ALA A 116 -19.67 1.68 -2.54
C ALA A 116 -18.93 2.08 -3.84
N LEU A 117 -17.59 2.03 -3.84
CA LEU A 117 -16.78 2.27 -5.04
C LEU A 117 -17.04 1.22 -6.13
N VAL A 118 -17.14 -0.07 -5.77
CA VAL A 118 -17.48 -1.16 -6.71
C VAL A 118 -18.82 -0.92 -7.38
N LEU A 119 -19.83 -0.53 -6.58
CA LEU A 119 -21.18 -0.25 -7.10
C LEU A 119 -21.22 1.01 -7.96
N ALA A 120 -20.34 1.97 -7.71
CA ALA A 120 -20.28 3.23 -8.47
C ALA A 120 -19.40 3.13 -9.73
N ALA A 121 -18.44 2.23 -9.77
CA ALA A 121 -17.47 2.12 -10.86
C ALA A 121 -18.08 1.54 -12.13
N GLU A 122 -17.91 2.23 -13.25
CA GLU A 122 -18.25 1.73 -14.58
C GLU A 122 -16.98 1.22 -15.27
N PRO A 123 -16.91 -0.07 -15.63
CA PRO A 123 -15.80 -0.61 -16.42
C PRO A 123 -15.70 0.09 -17.76
N ALA A 124 -14.54 0.67 -18.05
CA ALA A 124 -14.28 1.35 -19.31
C ALA A 124 -12.81 1.15 -19.72
N PRO A 125 -12.54 1.06 -21.03
CA PRO A 125 -11.17 1.02 -21.52
C PRO A 125 -10.46 2.33 -21.22
N SER A 126 -9.17 2.23 -20.89
CA SER A 126 -8.35 3.41 -20.63
C SER A 126 -8.13 4.22 -21.91
N ARG A 127 -8.14 5.53 -21.78
CA ARG A 127 -7.65 6.42 -22.83
C ARG A 127 -6.13 6.41 -22.86
N GLN A 128 -5.54 6.38 -24.05
CA GLN A 128 -4.11 6.53 -24.21
C GLN A 128 -3.66 7.94 -23.81
N LEU A 129 -2.57 8.02 -23.08
CA LEU A 129 -1.94 9.29 -22.75
C LEU A 129 -1.21 9.83 -23.98
N GLY A 130 -1.61 11.01 -24.44
CA GLY A 130 -0.88 11.72 -25.49
C GLY A 130 0.47 12.27 -24.99
N THR A 131 1.21 12.93 -25.86
CA THR A 131 2.53 13.52 -25.55
C THR A 131 2.49 14.44 -24.31
N ALA A 132 1.42 15.19 -24.14
CA ALA A 132 1.25 16.05 -22.95
C ALA A 132 1.18 15.25 -21.64
N GLY A 133 0.53 14.08 -21.65
CA GLY A 133 0.48 13.20 -20.47
C GLY A 133 1.86 12.57 -20.17
N LEU A 134 2.60 12.16 -21.19
CA LEU A 134 3.97 11.65 -21.04
C LEU A 134 4.89 12.73 -20.46
N VAL A 135 4.85 13.95 -21.01
CA VAL A 135 5.62 15.09 -20.49
C VAL A 135 5.20 15.41 -19.06
N GLY A 136 3.89 15.39 -18.77
CA GLY A 136 3.38 15.62 -17.42
C GLY A 136 3.92 14.60 -16.40
N LEU A 137 3.95 13.32 -16.75
CA LEU A 137 4.54 12.27 -15.90
C LEU A 137 6.05 12.46 -15.72
N ALA A 138 6.78 12.79 -16.80
CA ALA A 138 8.22 13.04 -16.71
C ALA A 138 8.53 14.26 -15.81
N VAL A 139 7.77 15.34 -15.95
CA VAL A 139 7.88 16.53 -15.08
C VAL A 139 7.55 16.18 -13.65
N ALA A 140 6.46 15.42 -13.41
CA ALA A 140 6.09 14.96 -12.08
C ALA A 140 7.21 14.15 -11.42
N LEU A 141 7.87 13.26 -12.17
CA LEU A 141 9.04 12.52 -11.68
C LEU A 141 10.16 13.45 -11.21
N GLY A 142 10.50 14.44 -12.03
CA GLY A 142 11.52 15.44 -11.69
C GLY A 142 11.16 16.25 -10.45
N VAL A 143 9.91 16.72 -10.37
CA VAL A 143 9.41 17.49 -9.23
C VAL A 143 9.43 16.64 -7.95
N ILE A 144 8.94 15.40 -8.00
CA ILE A 144 8.93 14.48 -6.86
C ILE A 144 10.37 14.19 -6.40
N ALA A 145 11.31 13.96 -7.33
CA ALA A 145 12.70 13.71 -7.00
C ALA A 145 13.36 14.92 -6.31
N VAL A 146 13.13 16.13 -6.84
CA VAL A 146 13.65 17.38 -6.25
C VAL A 146 13.06 17.64 -4.88
N LEU A 147 11.73 17.53 -4.74
CA LEU A 147 11.07 17.71 -3.44
C LEU A 147 11.50 16.63 -2.45
N GLY A 148 11.69 15.39 -2.92
CA GLY A 148 12.22 14.28 -2.12
C GLY A 148 13.62 14.55 -1.60
N PHE A 149 14.49 15.13 -2.42
CA PHE A 149 15.83 15.56 -2.00
C PHE A 149 15.78 16.60 -0.87
N PHE A 150 14.89 17.59 -0.96
CA PHE A 150 14.71 18.57 0.12
C PHE A 150 14.03 17.97 1.35
N ALA A 151 12.99 17.14 1.16
CA ALA A 151 12.30 16.48 2.26
C ALA A 151 13.21 15.50 3.03
N ALA A 152 14.22 14.92 2.37
CA ALA A 152 15.20 14.06 3.01
C ALA A 152 16.09 14.80 4.04
N ARG A 153 16.08 16.13 4.06
CA ARG A 153 16.76 16.95 5.08
C ARG A 153 15.92 17.13 6.33
N LEU A 154 14.61 16.88 6.26
CA LEU A 154 13.73 16.94 7.41
C LEU A 154 13.92 15.69 8.29
N HIS A 155 13.83 15.85 9.61
CA HIS A 155 13.98 14.79 10.58
C HIS A 155 12.69 14.59 11.39
N GLY A 156 12.53 13.42 11.99
CA GLY A 156 11.37 13.11 12.83
C GLY A 156 10.06 12.96 12.04
N ALA A 157 8.94 13.13 12.72
CA ALA A 157 7.61 12.97 12.13
C ALA A 157 7.33 13.82 10.87
N PRO A 158 7.72 15.10 10.79
CA PRO A 158 7.55 15.88 9.57
C PRO A 158 8.28 15.30 8.36
N GLY A 159 9.51 14.80 8.55
CA GLY A 159 10.29 14.15 7.51
C GLY A 159 9.64 12.85 7.03
N SER A 160 9.14 12.04 7.96
CA SER A 160 8.42 10.79 7.67
C SER A 160 7.15 11.04 6.85
N VAL A 161 6.32 12.00 7.27
CA VAL A 161 5.08 12.36 6.57
C VAL A 161 5.37 12.96 5.19
N ALA A 162 6.31 13.87 5.08
CA ALA A 162 6.65 14.52 3.80
C ALA A 162 7.17 13.50 2.78
N LEU A 163 8.12 12.66 3.18
CA LEU A 163 8.68 11.62 2.31
C LEU A 163 7.66 10.53 1.96
N GLY A 164 6.81 10.13 2.94
CA GLY A 164 5.72 9.20 2.71
C GLY A 164 4.70 9.75 1.71
N SER A 165 4.31 11.02 1.84
CA SER A 165 3.40 11.67 0.89
C SER A 165 3.98 11.72 -0.53
N LEU A 166 5.25 12.07 -0.68
CA LEU A 166 5.93 12.07 -1.98
C LEU A 166 6.05 10.66 -2.56
N ALA A 167 6.28 9.64 -1.73
CA ALA A 167 6.25 8.24 -2.17
C ALA A 167 4.87 7.86 -2.71
N GLY A 168 3.78 8.27 -2.02
CA GLY A 168 2.41 8.06 -2.48
C GLY A 168 2.12 8.72 -3.82
N MET A 169 2.57 9.95 -4.01
CA MET A 169 2.45 10.66 -5.29
C MET A 169 3.23 9.94 -6.41
N ALA A 170 4.43 9.41 -6.13
CA ALA A 170 5.20 8.63 -7.09
C ALA A 170 4.49 7.33 -7.46
N PHE A 171 3.99 6.56 -6.49
CA PHE A 171 3.21 5.35 -6.77
C PHE A 171 1.90 5.64 -7.51
N SER A 172 1.26 6.77 -7.24
CA SER A 172 0.10 7.24 -7.99
C SER A 172 0.45 7.51 -9.46
N ALA A 173 1.55 8.20 -9.72
CA ALA A 173 2.04 8.46 -11.07
C ALA A 173 2.41 7.14 -11.81
N ALA A 174 3.04 6.19 -11.11
CA ALA A 174 3.27 4.84 -11.64
C ALA A 174 1.96 4.13 -11.99
N ALA A 175 0.93 4.25 -11.15
CA ALA A 175 -0.38 3.66 -11.40
C ALA A 175 -1.11 4.31 -12.58
N VAL A 176 -0.95 5.63 -12.76
CA VAL A 176 -1.43 6.39 -13.93
C VAL A 176 -0.76 5.88 -15.21
N ALA A 177 0.56 5.67 -15.21
CA ALA A 177 1.29 5.11 -16.35
C ALA A 177 0.88 3.65 -16.64
N ALA A 178 0.62 2.87 -15.59
CA ALA A 178 0.23 1.46 -15.71
C ALA A 178 -1.12 1.25 -16.40
N ARG A 179 -2.06 2.17 -16.25
CA ARG A 179 -3.44 2.01 -16.74
C ARG A 179 -3.53 1.89 -18.27
N PRO A 180 -3.02 2.84 -19.08
CA PRO A 180 -3.02 2.68 -20.53
C PRO A 180 -2.06 1.56 -21.00
N LEU A 181 -0.93 1.38 -20.30
CA LEU A 181 0.04 0.33 -20.62
C LEU A 181 -0.54 -1.08 -20.46
N ALA A 182 -1.48 -1.29 -19.52
CA ALA A 182 -2.16 -2.57 -19.35
C ALA A 182 -3.02 -2.99 -20.55
N SER A 183 -3.32 -2.06 -21.46
CA SER A 183 -4.08 -2.29 -22.70
C SER A 183 -3.19 -2.49 -23.93
N ALA A 184 -1.88 -2.68 -23.77
CA ALA A 184 -0.97 -2.94 -24.89
C ALA A 184 -1.32 -4.27 -25.59
N ASP A 185 -1.38 -4.24 -26.93
CA ASP A 185 -1.84 -5.36 -27.76
C ASP A 185 -0.78 -6.46 -27.93
N SER A 186 0.50 -6.15 -27.69
CA SER A 186 1.60 -7.09 -27.83
C SER A 186 2.72 -6.83 -26.82
N ALA A 187 3.54 -7.86 -26.55
CA ALA A 187 4.73 -7.72 -25.71
C ALA A 187 5.74 -6.71 -26.28
N GLU A 188 5.84 -6.62 -27.59
CA GLU A 188 6.73 -5.67 -28.25
C GLU A 188 6.24 -4.23 -28.06
N ALA A 189 4.94 -3.96 -28.23
CA ALA A 189 4.34 -2.66 -27.98
C ALA A 189 4.49 -2.28 -26.49
N PHE A 190 4.28 -3.22 -25.57
CA PHE A 190 4.47 -3.03 -24.16
C PHE A 190 5.90 -2.60 -23.78
N VAL A 191 6.91 -3.29 -24.31
CA VAL A 191 8.31 -3.00 -23.96
C VAL A 191 8.80 -1.70 -24.60
N ARG A 192 8.27 -1.33 -25.78
CA ARG A 192 8.63 -0.08 -26.48
C ARG A 192 7.89 1.15 -25.98
N ASP A 193 6.83 0.96 -25.18
CA ASP A 193 6.03 2.09 -24.68
C ASP A 193 6.84 2.89 -23.64
N PRO A 194 7.02 4.21 -23.82
CA PRO A 194 7.69 5.05 -22.85
C PRO A 194 7.02 5.06 -21.46
N LEU A 195 5.73 4.73 -21.37
CA LEU A 195 5.03 4.61 -20.10
C LEU A 195 5.59 3.49 -19.22
N LEU A 196 6.16 2.42 -19.78
CA LEU A 196 6.83 1.36 -19.03
C LEU A 196 8.02 1.93 -18.24
N TYR A 197 8.84 2.72 -18.88
CA TYR A 197 10.02 3.31 -18.26
C TYR A 197 9.65 4.35 -17.19
N LEU A 198 8.60 5.14 -17.44
CA LEU A 198 8.06 6.07 -16.45
C LEU A 198 7.44 5.34 -15.25
N LEU A 199 6.72 4.24 -15.49
CA LEU A 199 6.19 3.38 -14.42
C LEU A 199 7.32 2.86 -13.52
N ILE A 200 8.36 2.31 -14.12
CA ILE A 200 9.52 1.78 -13.37
C ILE A 200 10.22 2.91 -12.62
N ALA A 201 10.49 4.04 -13.26
CA ALA A 201 11.17 5.16 -12.64
C ALA A 201 10.39 5.73 -11.44
N HIS A 202 9.07 5.94 -11.57
CA HIS A 202 8.23 6.39 -10.47
C HIS A 202 8.16 5.34 -9.34
N SER A 203 8.08 4.05 -9.68
CA SER A 203 8.06 2.97 -8.70
C SER A 203 9.37 2.92 -7.90
N VAL A 204 10.52 3.07 -8.55
CA VAL A 204 11.84 3.10 -7.90
C VAL A 204 11.95 4.33 -6.99
N VAL A 205 11.60 5.51 -7.49
CA VAL A 205 11.63 6.75 -6.69
C VAL A 205 10.67 6.63 -5.50
N GLY A 206 9.44 6.14 -5.72
CA GLY A 206 8.46 5.91 -4.65
C GLY A 206 9.00 4.98 -3.57
N GLN A 207 9.62 3.88 -3.97
CA GLN A 207 10.20 2.91 -3.04
C GLN A 207 11.37 3.49 -2.22
N LEU A 208 12.23 4.28 -2.86
CA LEU A 208 13.33 4.97 -2.18
C LEU A 208 12.81 5.99 -1.17
N LEU A 209 11.83 6.81 -1.55
CA LEU A 209 11.22 7.80 -0.67
C LEU A 209 10.50 7.15 0.50
N LEU A 210 9.78 6.04 0.28
CA LEU A 210 9.13 5.29 1.34
C LEU A 210 10.15 4.69 2.32
N GLY A 211 11.23 4.10 1.81
CA GLY A 211 12.32 3.59 2.63
C GLY A 211 12.93 4.68 3.51
N LEU A 212 13.19 5.86 2.94
CA LEU A 212 13.66 7.03 3.70
C LEU A 212 12.63 7.53 4.71
N ALA A 213 11.34 7.55 4.35
CA ALA A 213 10.26 7.96 5.25
C ALA A 213 10.21 7.11 6.51
N MET A 214 10.32 5.79 6.35
CA MET A 214 10.34 4.83 7.47
C MET A 214 11.58 4.98 8.36
N GLN A 215 12.69 5.47 7.83
CA GLN A 215 13.91 5.75 8.62
C GLN A 215 13.82 7.04 9.45
N ARG A 216 12.99 8.00 9.03
CA ARG A 216 12.90 9.33 9.64
C ARG A 216 11.93 9.40 10.80
N GLY A 217 10.95 8.48 10.87
CA GLY A 217 9.94 8.50 11.93
C GLY A 217 9.17 7.19 12.02
N SER A 218 7.90 7.27 12.40
CA SER A 218 7.03 6.11 12.52
C SER A 218 6.71 5.51 11.14
N THR A 219 6.89 4.21 11.01
CA THR A 219 6.51 3.45 9.80
C THR A 219 5.03 3.63 9.47
N THR A 220 4.18 3.65 10.51
CA THR A 220 2.74 3.83 10.38
C THR A 220 2.38 5.19 9.79
N ALA A 221 3.03 6.27 10.29
CA ALA A 221 2.81 7.62 9.74
C ALA A 221 3.29 7.74 8.29
N ALA A 222 4.42 7.09 7.94
CA ALA A 222 4.93 7.06 6.56
C ALA A 222 3.96 6.37 5.61
N VAL A 223 3.44 5.19 5.98
CA VAL A 223 2.49 4.42 5.15
C VAL A 223 1.15 5.14 5.04
N ALA A 224 0.62 5.69 6.15
CA ALA A 224 -0.61 6.47 6.12
C ALA A 224 -0.53 7.67 5.19
N ALA A 225 0.59 8.42 5.27
CA ALA A 225 0.83 9.56 4.40
C ALA A 225 0.96 9.14 2.93
N MET A 226 1.62 8.01 2.67
CA MET A 226 1.74 7.42 1.33
C MET A 226 0.36 7.06 0.75
N ASP A 227 -0.44 6.31 1.49
CA ASP A 227 -1.75 5.85 1.00
C ASP A 227 -2.70 7.03 0.76
N ALA A 228 -2.76 7.98 1.70
CA ALA A 228 -3.59 9.17 1.58
C ALA A 228 -3.17 10.06 0.40
N ALA A 229 -1.86 10.34 0.26
CA ALA A 229 -1.35 11.20 -0.81
C ALA A 229 -1.35 10.52 -2.18
N GLY A 230 -1.35 9.19 -2.24
CA GLY A 230 -1.41 8.44 -3.50
C GLY A 230 -2.82 8.29 -4.06
N ALA A 231 -3.82 8.12 -3.20
CA ALA A 231 -5.19 7.84 -3.62
C ALA A 231 -5.85 9.03 -4.37
N VAL A 232 -5.67 10.24 -3.87
CA VAL A 232 -6.32 11.44 -4.42
C VAL A 232 -5.85 11.79 -5.83
N PRO A 233 -4.53 11.91 -6.11
CA PRO A 233 -4.06 12.20 -7.47
C PRO A 233 -4.43 11.11 -8.47
N ALA A 234 -4.38 9.82 -8.06
CA ALA A 234 -4.79 8.73 -8.92
C ALA A 234 -6.26 8.84 -9.34
N ALA A 235 -7.16 9.15 -8.40
CA ALA A 235 -8.57 9.33 -8.69
C ALA A 235 -8.82 10.52 -9.62
N ILE A 236 -8.20 11.67 -9.35
CA ILE A 236 -8.35 12.89 -10.16
C ILE A 236 -7.86 12.64 -11.60
N VAL A 237 -6.65 12.11 -11.77
CA VAL A 237 -6.06 11.85 -13.08
C VAL A 237 -6.84 10.75 -13.82
N GLY A 238 -7.29 9.71 -13.12
CA GLY A 238 -8.12 8.66 -13.70
C GLY A 238 -9.40 9.19 -14.32
N LEU A 239 -10.13 10.00 -13.55
CA LEU A 239 -11.40 10.60 -14.00
C LEU A 239 -11.23 11.65 -15.10
N LEU A 240 -10.19 12.51 -15.00
CA LEU A 240 -10.03 13.62 -15.95
C LEU A 240 -9.30 13.25 -17.24
N LEU A 241 -8.30 12.36 -17.16
CA LEU A 241 -7.39 12.09 -18.29
C LEU A 241 -7.49 10.68 -18.86
N LEU A 242 -7.82 9.67 -18.04
CA LEU A 242 -7.76 8.27 -18.42
C LEU A 242 -9.12 7.66 -18.79
N ASN A 243 -10.18 8.48 -18.86
CA ASN A 243 -11.54 8.04 -19.16
C ASN A 243 -12.13 7.07 -18.13
N ASP A 244 -11.68 7.20 -16.86
CA ASP A 244 -12.37 6.49 -15.79
C ASP A 244 -13.80 6.99 -15.67
N ARG A 245 -14.74 6.06 -15.49
CA ARG A 245 -16.16 6.37 -15.47
C ARG A 245 -16.81 5.94 -14.18
N ILE A 246 -17.84 6.70 -13.81
CA ILE A 246 -18.75 6.41 -12.71
C ILE A 246 -20.13 6.25 -13.36
N TRP A 247 -20.90 5.24 -12.92
CA TRP A 247 -22.27 5.08 -13.38
C TRP A 247 -23.08 6.35 -13.13
N PRO A 248 -23.83 6.86 -14.13
CA PRO A 248 -24.66 8.05 -13.98
C PRO A 248 -25.59 7.95 -12.77
N GLY A 249 -25.63 9.02 -11.96
CA GLY A 249 -26.42 9.09 -10.72
C GLY A 249 -25.77 8.41 -9.50
N ARG A 250 -24.56 7.83 -9.66
CA ARG A 250 -23.80 7.20 -8.54
C ARG A 250 -22.54 7.97 -8.13
N GLU A 251 -22.39 9.19 -8.62
CA GLU A 251 -21.23 10.07 -8.31
C GLU A 251 -21.11 10.32 -6.81
N TRP A 252 -22.23 10.53 -6.13
CA TRP A 252 -22.26 10.69 -4.67
C TRP A 252 -21.78 9.44 -3.94
N LEU A 253 -22.13 8.24 -4.46
CA LEU A 253 -21.73 6.96 -3.89
C LEU A 253 -20.21 6.74 -4.05
N ALA A 254 -19.65 7.13 -5.21
CA ALA A 254 -18.21 7.13 -5.43
C ALA A 254 -17.48 8.07 -4.48
N GLY A 255 -18.01 9.30 -4.29
CA GLY A 255 -17.46 10.28 -3.36
C GLY A 255 -17.47 9.80 -1.91
N VAL A 256 -18.62 9.33 -1.42
CA VAL A 256 -18.77 8.79 -0.07
C VAL A 256 -17.88 7.57 0.12
N GLY A 257 -17.89 6.63 -0.83
CA GLY A 257 -17.08 5.42 -0.77
C GLY A 257 -15.58 5.74 -0.73
N PHE A 258 -15.12 6.69 -1.52
CA PHE A 258 -13.72 7.14 -1.54
C PHE A 258 -13.31 7.77 -0.19
N LEU A 259 -14.12 8.68 0.33
CA LEU A 259 -13.86 9.34 1.61
C LEU A 259 -13.89 8.35 2.78
N ALA A 260 -14.86 7.40 2.77
CA ALA A 260 -14.95 6.36 3.79
C ALA A 260 -13.70 5.44 3.77
N THR A 261 -13.26 5.02 2.58
CA THR A 261 -12.05 4.22 2.42
C THR A 261 -10.82 4.97 2.92
N LEU A 262 -10.66 6.23 2.53
CA LEU A 262 -9.53 7.07 2.94
C LEU A 262 -9.51 7.28 4.46
N ALA A 263 -10.67 7.62 5.06
CA ALA A 263 -10.80 7.79 6.50
C ALA A 263 -10.50 6.48 7.27
N ALA A 264 -10.97 5.35 6.75
CA ALA A 264 -10.70 4.04 7.34
C ALA A 264 -9.20 3.70 7.30
N VAL A 265 -8.52 3.92 6.18
CA VAL A 265 -7.07 3.69 6.04
C VAL A 265 -6.29 4.55 7.03
N VAL A 266 -6.56 5.86 7.07
CA VAL A 266 -5.92 6.78 8.02
C VAL A 266 -6.23 6.40 9.47
N GLY A 267 -7.45 5.95 9.75
CA GLY A 267 -7.84 5.46 11.08
C GLY A 267 -7.10 4.19 11.48
N LEU A 268 -7.04 3.17 10.60
CA LEU A 268 -6.39 1.89 10.88
C LEU A 268 -4.88 2.03 11.15
N THR A 269 -4.21 2.96 10.49
CA THR A 269 -2.78 3.18 10.74
C THR A 269 -2.48 3.66 12.16
N ARG A 270 -3.43 4.32 12.84
CA ARG A 270 -3.29 4.73 14.24
C ARG A 270 -3.32 3.55 15.22
N TYR A 271 -3.93 2.43 14.83
CA TYR A 271 -4.05 1.23 15.67
C TYR A 271 -2.94 0.19 15.40
N ALA A 272 -2.21 0.29 14.30
CA ALA A 272 -1.13 -0.64 13.96
C ALA A 272 0.08 -0.57 14.92
N GLU A 273 0.36 0.61 15.51
CA GLU A 273 1.51 0.81 16.43
C GLU A 273 1.40 0.15 17.81
N PRO A 274 0.24 0.18 18.53
CA PRO A 274 0.16 -0.36 19.89
C PRO A 274 0.36 -1.88 19.97
N GLN A 275 0.03 -2.63 18.92
CA GLN A 275 0.13 -4.10 18.93
C GLN A 275 1.57 -4.59 18.95
N HIS A 276 2.50 -3.86 18.34
CA HIS A 276 3.93 -4.16 18.40
C HIS A 276 4.52 -3.94 19.80
N HIS A 277 4.07 -2.91 20.51
CA HIS A 277 4.54 -2.63 21.88
C HIS A 277 4.07 -3.69 22.89
N HIS A 278 2.83 -4.16 22.77
CA HIS A 278 2.32 -5.21 23.67
C HIS A 278 2.95 -6.59 23.44
N ALA A 279 3.27 -6.94 22.19
CA ALA A 279 3.99 -8.17 21.89
C ALA A 279 5.42 -8.18 22.43
N VAL A 280 6.12 -7.04 22.36
CA VAL A 280 7.48 -6.87 22.89
C VAL A 280 7.48 -6.84 24.42
N ALA A 281 6.49 -6.22 25.06
CA ALA A 281 6.35 -6.18 26.52
C ALA A 281 6.08 -7.58 27.09
N ARG A 282 5.20 -8.36 26.48
CA ARG A 282 4.87 -9.73 26.92
C ARG A 282 6.07 -10.69 26.82
N ASN A 283 6.97 -10.50 25.85
CA ASN A 283 8.17 -11.30 25.70
C ASN A 283 9.29 -10.92 26.68
N ARG A 284 9.20 -9.74 27.35
CA ARG A 284 10.18 -9.30 28.37
C ARG A 284 9.83 -9.75 29.79
N GLU A 285 8.56 -9.99 30.10
CA GLU A 285 8.14 -10.41 31.46
C GLU A 285 8.66 -11.80 31.89
N PRO A 286 8.75 -12.85 31.04
CA PRO A 286 9.25 -14.14 31.51
C PRO A 286 10.70 -14.14 31.98
N SER A 287 11.54 -13.26 31.44
CA SER A 287 12.97 -13.23 31.77
C SER A 287 13.26 -12.58 33.11
N MET A 288 12.44 -11.68 33.61
CA MET A 288 12.64 -11.04 34.92
C MET A 288 12.16 -11.90 36.08
N ILE A 289 11.10 -12.71 35.85
CA ILE A 289 10.61 -13.63 36.89
C ILE A 289 11.59 -14.78 37.12
N SER A 290 12.26 -15.27 36.07
CA SER A 290 13.25 -16.34 36.20
C SER A 290 14.57 -15.86 36.83
N ALA A 291 14.94 -14.61 36.59
CA ALA A 291 16.17 -14.03 37.23
C ALA A 291 15.96 -13.74 38.71
N GLY A 292 14.76 -13.33 39.11
CA GLY A 292 14.43 -13.08 40.54
C GLY A 292 14.37 -14.35 41.37
N SER A 293 13.96 -15.48 40.83
CA SER A 293 13.93 -16.78 41.52
C SER A 293 15.33 -17.38 41.70
N ALA A 294 16.24 -17.17 40.73
CA ALA A 294 17.62 -17.67 40.81
C ALA A 294 18.46 -16.93 41.86
N VAL A 295 18.19 -15.66 42.15
CA VAL A 295 18.85 -14.87 43.19
C VAL A 295 18.37 -15.23 44.61
N ARG A 296 17.07 -15.63 44.75
CA ARG A 296 16.54 -16.08 46.06
C ARG A 296 16.97 -17.50 46.46
N ALA A 297 17.36 -18.34 45.53
CA ALA A 297 17.85 -19.70 45.80
C ALA A 297 19.35 -19.76 46.24
N ARG A 298 20.06 -18.62 46.20
CA ARG A 298 21.48 -18.53 46.61
C ARG A 298 21.70 -17.76 47.93
N ARG A 299 20.64 -17.46 48.67
CA ARG A 299 20.69 -16.95 50.05
C ARG A 299 20.01 -17.95 50.97
#